data_036e9957aa6ac1038567329c90613a65
#
_entry.id   036e9957aa6ac1038567329c90613a65
#
_cell.length_a   1.000
_cell.length_b   1.000
_cell.length_c   1.000
_cell.angle_alpha   90.00
_cell.angle_beta   90.00
_cell.angle_gamma   90.00
#
_symmetry.space_group_name_H-M   'P 1'
#
loop_
_entity.id
_entity.type
_entity.pdbx_description
1 polymer ?
#
loop_
_entity_poly.entity_id
_entity_poly.type
_entity_poly.pdbx_seq_one_letter_code
_entity_poly.pdbx_strand_id
1 'polypeptide(L)'
;ESYELLETSEGDLVFAGYSGTQHGAYKFFMVKTDLDGNQIWKKAKKSVGDAIFYSVCEAPDGGLVGAGFCNSWRSNLIAKRNPSNGNNVWNECIIGETSVGGIYDITPAMGGGYYLIDERSNLIKIDEDGQVIFTEQVSSNLSVIELSNGDIVVGGGNAFIDGGYGGSATITRLSFTE
;
A
#
# COMPACT_ATOMS: atom_id res chain seq x y z
N GLU A 1 -12.74 -1.51 -9.29
CA GLU A 1 -12.57 -2.46 -8.17
C GLU A 1 -11.91 -1.79 -7.00
N SER A 2 -12.32 -2.15 -5.78
CA SER A 2 -11.68 -1.75 -4.52
C SER A 2 -10.98 -2.98 -3.94
N TYR A 3 -9.79 -2.81 -3.42
CA TYR A 3 -9.00 -3.89 -2.81
C TYR A 3 -8.98 -3.79 -1.30
N GLU A 4 -9.02 -2.58 -0.75
CA GLU A 4 -9.00 -2.36 0.68
C GLU A 4 -9.99 -1.30 1.12
N LEU A 5 -10.46 -1.48 2.34
CA LEU A 5 -11.37 -0.60 3.07
C LEU A 5 -10.81 -0.43 4.48
N LEU A 6 -10.74 0.80 4.97
CA LEU A 6 -10.46 1.10 6.37
C LEU A 6 -11.51 2.06 6.95
N GLU A 7 -11.72 2.00 8.26
CA GLU A 7 -12.37 3.03 9.04
C GLU A 7 -11.31 3.98 9.60
N THR A 8 -11.50 5.28 9.38
CA THR A 8 -10.57 6.30 9.87
C THR A 8 -10.79 6.57 11.36
N SER A 9 -9.79 7.18 12.01
CA SER A 9 -9.90 7.61 13.40
C SER A 9 -11.03 8.62 13.64
N GLU A 10 -11.50 9.31 12.60
CA GLU A 10 -12.66 10.22 12.62
C GLU A 10 -14.00 9.49 12.44
N GLY A 11 -14.00 8.18 12.16
CA GLY A 11 -15.20 7.36 11.94
C GLY A 11 -15.73 7.42 10.51
N ASP A 12 -14.93 7.84 9.53
CA ASP A 12 -15.28 7.77 8.11
C ASP A 12 -14.71 6.49 7.47
N LEU A 13 -15.26 6.09 6.33
CA LEU A 13 -14.77 4.94 5.57
C LEU A 13 -13.92 5.40 4.37
N VAL A 14 -12.80 4.72 4.13
CA VAL A 14 -11.91 4.97 2.99
C VAL A 14 -11.73 3.71 2.17
N PHE A 15 -11.93 3.84 0.86
CA PHE A 15 -11.76 2.78 -0.12
C PHE A 15 -10.61 3.13 -1.06
N ALA A 16 -9.70 2.19 -1.29
CA ALA A 16 -8.63 2.31 -2.27
C ALA A 16 -8.74 1.24 -3.36
N GLY A 17 -8.34 1.58 -4.59
CA GLY A 17 -8.44 0.65 -5.70
C GLY A 17 -8.16 1.30 -7.04
N TYR A 18 -8.85 0.82 -8.09
CA TYR A 18 -8.74 1.38 -9.44
C TYR A 18 -10.07 1.50 -10.16
N SER A 19 -10.11 2.41 -11.12
CA SER A 19 -11.21 2.58 -12.07
C SER A 19 -10.65 2.59 -13.49
N GLY A 20 -11.36 1.94 -14.42
CA GLY A 20 -10.98 1.88 -15.84
C GLY A 20 -11.90 0.98 -16.61
N THR A 21 -11.75 0.96 -17.93
CA THR A 21 -12.45 0.06 -18.84
C THR A 21 -11.45 -0.91 -19.46
N GLN A 22 -11.92 -2.06 -19.96
CA GLN A 22 -11.09 -3.11 -20.61
C GLN A 22 -10.20 -2.61 -21.76
N HIS A 23 -10.39 -1.38 -22.24
CA HIS A 23 -9.65 -0.78 -23.37
C HIS A 23 -8.94 0.53 -23.00
N GLY A 24 -8.85 0.89 -21.71
CA GLY A 24 -8.17 2.11 -21.25
C GLY A 24 -7.28 1.85 -20.06
N ALA A 25 -6.27 2.69 -19.88
CA ALA A 25 -5.38 2.59 -18.73
C ALA A 25 -6.16 2.72 -17.40
N TYR A 26 -5.86 1.85 -16.45
CA TYR A 26 -6.42 1.92 -15.10
C TYR A 26 -5.93 3.20 -14.40
N LYS A 27 -6.85 3.78 -13.63
CA LYS A 27 -6.59 4.96 -12.81
C LYS A 27 -6.73 4.54 -11.36
N PHE A 28 -5.71 4.73 -10.55
CA PHE A 28 -5.86 4.54 -9.12
C PHE A 28 -6.86 5.55 -8.56
N PHE A 29 -7.65 5.12 -7.59
CA PHE A 29 -8.58 6.00 -6.88
C PHE A 29 -8.55 5.77 -5.37
N MET A 30 -9.00 6.80 -4.68
CA MET A 30 -9.35 6.76 -3.27
C MET A 30 -10.69 7.47 -3.09
N VAL A 31 -11.56 6.91 -2.28
CA VAL A 31 -12.90 7.46 -1.96
C VAL A 31 -13.03 7.49 -0.45
N LYS A 32 -13.49 8.60 0.09
CA LYS A 32 -13.89 8.74 1.48
C LYS A 32 -15.40 8.93 1.56
N THR A 33 -16.06 8.20 2.45
CA THR A 33 -17.50 8.29 2.74
C THR A 33 -17.70 8.43 4.23
N ASP A 34 -18.88 8.91 4.66
CA ASP A 34 -19.34 8.72 6.01
C ASP A 34 -19.75 7.23 6.24
N LEU A 35 -20.15 6.88 7.48
CA LEU A 35 -20.60 5.54 7.84
C LEU A 35 -21.91 5.12 7.14
N ASP A 36 -22.72 6.07 6.69
CA ASP A 36 -23.95 5.83 5.94
C ASP A 36 -23.66 5.60 4.43
N GLY A 37 -22.41 5.71 4.01
CA GLY A 37 -21.97 5.53 2.62
C GLY A 37 -22.12 6.78 1.74
N ASN A 38 -22.45 7.96 2.32
CA ASN A 38 -22.50 9.20 1.55
C ASN A 38 -21.07 9.64 1.22
N GLN A 39 -20.82 9.90 -0.08
CA GLN A 39 -19.49 10.29 -0.54
C GLN A 39 -19.10 11.67 -0.02
N ILE A 40 -18.03 11.72 0.78
CA ILE A 40 -17.40 12.97 1.21
C ILE A 40 -16.52 13.50 0.09
N TRP A 41 -15.62 12.67 -0.44
CA TRP A 41 -14.85 12.98 -1.65
C TRP A 41 -14.42 11.70 -2.39
N LYS A 42 -14.10 11.90 -3.67
CA LYS A 42 -13.50 10.87 -4.53
C LYS A 42 -12.38 11.50 -5.34
N LYS A 43 -11.23 10.87 -5.36
CA LYS A 43 -10.09 11.27 -6.19
C LYS A 43 -9.60 10.07 -6.98
N ALA A 44 -9.46 10.31 -8.28
CA ALA A 44 -8.85 9.35 -9.19
C ALA A 44 -7.78 10.06 -10.01
N LYS A 45 -6.64 9.42 -10.18
CA LYS A 45 -5.53 9.98 -10.97
C LYS A 45 -5.03 8.97 -11.98
N LYS A 46 -4.77 9.43 -13.18
CA LYS A 46 -4.11 8.66 -14.23
C LYS A 46 -2.60 8.79 -14.02
N SER A 47 -1.89 7.67 -14.12
CA SER A 47 -0.43 7.61 -14.22
C SER A 47 -0.03 7.36 -15.68
N VAL A 48 1.26 7.26 -15.94
CA VAL A 48 1.78 6.70 -17.19
C VAL A 48 1.51 5.20 -17.15
N GLY A 49 0.69 4.68 -18.08
CA GLY A 49 0.22 3.29 -18.05
C GLY A 49 -0.82 3.04 -16.96
N ASP A 50 -1.01 1.77 -16.62
CA ASP A 50 -1.94 1.34 -15.57
C ASP A 50 -1.40 1.71 -14.18
N ALA A 51 -2.32 2.11 -13.31
CA ALA A 51 -2.01 2.38 -11.92
C ALA A 51 -3.17 1.95 -11.01
N ILE A 52 -2.84 1.28 -9.92
CA ILE A 52 -3.79 0.68 -8.98
C ILE A 52 -3.28 0.90 -7.55
N PHE A 53 -4.19 1.17 -6.60
CA PHE A 53 -3.92 0.98 -5.19
C PHE A 53 -4.38 -0.41 -4.76
N TYR A 54 -3.53 -1.11 -4.02
CA TYR A 54 -3.85 -2.38 -3.38
C TYR A 54 -4.17 -2.20 -1.90
N SER A 55 -3.49 -1.28 -1.23
CA SER A 55 -3.61 -1.06 0.20
C SER A 55 -3.71 0.43 0.52
N VAL A 56 -4.29 0.75 1.68
CA VAL A 56 -4.43 2.10 2.22
C VAL A 56 -4.32 2.07 3.74
N CYS A 57 -3.60 3.03 4.30
CA CYS A 57 -3.54 3.25 5.75
C CYS A 57 -3.82 4.70 6.11
N GLU A 58 -4.20 4.94 7.36
CA GLU A 58 -4.27 6.27 7.96
C GLU A 58 -2.95 6.58 8.67
N ALA A 59 -2.35 7.71 8.34
CA ALA A 59 -1.17 8.23 9.01
C ALA A 59 -1.51 8.84 10.38
N PRO A 60 -0.54 8.99 11.30
CA PRO A 60 -0.77 9.64 12.60
C PRO A 60 -1.30 11.07 12.52
N ASP A 61 -1.04 11.78 11.42
CA ASP A 61 -1.59 13.12 11.14
C ASP A 61 -2.99 13.10 10.49
N GLY A 62 -3.63 11.95 10.41
CA GLY A 62 -4.92 11.72 9.76
C GLY A 62 -4.83 11.63 8.23
N GLY A 63 -3.67 11.86 7.63
CA GLY A 63 -3.46 11.74 6.20
C GLY A 63 -3.70 10.30 5.72
N LEU A 64 -4.22 10.14 4.50
CA LEU A 64 -4.52 8.82 3.94
C LEU A 64 -3.46 8.43 2.92
N VAL A 65 -2.78 7.31 3.14
CA VAL A 65 -1.68 6.85 2.28
C VAL A 65 -2.09 5.58 1.56
N GLY A 66 -2.21 5.67 0.23
CA GLY A 66 -2.45 4.53 -0.64
C GLY A 66 -1.16 3.99 -1.23
N ALA A 67 -1.06 2.68 -1.37
CA ALA A 67 0.08 1.97 -1.94
C ALA A 67 -0.36 0.96 -3.01
N GLY A 68 0.50 0.72 -4.01
CA GLY A 68 0.20 -0.19 -5.12
C GLY A 68 1.24 -0.13 -6.22
N PHE A 69 0.81 -0.10 -7.48
CA PHE A 69 1.72 0.04 -8.61
C PHE A 69 1.32 1.15 -9.58
N CYS A 70 2.29 1.60 -10.36
CA CYS A 70 2.12 2.50 -11.49
C CYS A 70 2.93 2.01 -12.70
N ASN A 71 2.78 2.69 -13.85
CA ASN A 71 3.52 2.41 -15.07
C ASN A 71 3.41 0.95 -15.53
N SER A 72 2.18 0.39 -15.48
CA SER A 72 1.90 -0.98 -15.92
C SER A 72 2.83 -2.03 -15.25
N TRP A 73 2.85 -2.05 -13.92
CA TRP A 73 3.62 -2.98 -13.08
C TRP A 73 5.14 -2.75 -13.05
N ARG A 74 5.60 -1.59 -13.49
CA ARG A 74 7.04 -1.30 -13.55
C ARG A 74 7.57 -0.47 -12.39
N SER A 75 6.69 0.04 -11.53
CA SER A 75 7.07 0.93 -10.43
C SER A 75 6.09 0.83 -9.28
N ASN A 76 6.61 0.87 -8.07
CA ASN A 76 5.82 1.02 -6.86
C ASN A 76 5.16 2.40 -6.83
N LEU A 77 3.90 2.45 -6.47
CA LEU A 77 3.12 3.68 -6.29
C LEU A 77 2.81 3.87 -4.82
N ILE A 78 3.13 5.04 -4.30
CA ILE A 78 2.63 5.52 -3.01
C ILE A 78 2.08 6.93 -3.19
N ALA A 79 1.03 7.27 -2.47
CA ALA A 79 0.47 8.61 -2.51
C ALA A 79 -0.25 8.96 -1.21
N LYS A 80 0.07 10.14 -0.64
CA LYS A 80 -0.61 10.68 0.53
C LYS A 80 -1.66 11.70 0.11
N ARG A 81 -2.83 11.61 0.75
CA ARG A 81 -3.99 12.48 0.52
C ARG A 81 -4.36 13.23 1.78
N ASN A 82 -4.78 14.46 1.61
CA ASN A 82 -5.39 15.24 2.68
C ASN A 82 -6.73 14.61 3.08
N PRO A 83 -6.98 14.30 4.36
CA PRO A 83 -8.17 13.56 4.80
C PRO A 83 -9.49 14.34 4.59
N SER A 84 -9.45 15.68 4.62
CA SER A 84 -10.67 16.50 4.55
C SER A 84 -11.18 16.68 3.11
N ASN A 85 -10.29 16.70 2.10
CA ASN A 85 -10.67 17.05 0.73
C ASN A 85 -10.08 16.13 -0.35
N GLY A 86 -9.26 15.14 0.03
CA GLY A 86 -8.62 14.18 -0.86
C GLY A 86 -7.54 14.78 -1.79
N ASN A 87 -7.15 16.04 -1.60
CA ASN A 87 -6.11 16.65 -2.39
C ASN A 87 -4.76 15.96 -2.17
N ASN A 88 -3.93 15.98 -3.19
CA ASN A 88 -2.59 15.43 -3.12
C ASN A 88 -1.74 16.19 -2.11
N VAL A 89 -1.14 15.46 -1.16
CA VAL A 89 -0.06 15.97 -0.32
C VAL A 89 1.25 15.68 -1.04
N TRP A 90 1.51 14.40 -1.29
CA TRP A 90 2.59 13.95 -2.16
C TRP A 90 2.18 12.66 -2.90
N ASN A 91 2.83 12.37 -4.00
CA ASN A 91 2.76 11.06 -4.67
C ASN A 91 4.09 10.77 -5.35
N GLU A 92 4.55 9.54 -5.14
CA GLU A 92 5.76 9.03 -5.71
C GLU A 92 5.49 7.73 -6.47
N CYS A 93 6.01 7.64 -7.68
CA CYS A 93 6.28 6.35 -8.29
C CYS A 93 7.73 6.03 -7.94
N ILE A 94 7.93 5.15 -6.97
CA ILE A 94 9.28 4.75 -6.55
C ILE A 94 9.86 3.89 -7.66
N ILE A 95 10.71 4.49 -8.47
CA ILE A 95 11.50 3.80 -9.50
C ILE A 95 12.80 3.36 -8.82
N GLY A 96 12.76 2.21 -8.14
CA GLY A 96 14.00 1.56 -7.67
C GLY A 96 14.58 0.69 -8.78
N GLU A 97 15.88 0.56 -8.86
CA GLU A 97 16.56 -0.38 -9.78
C GLU A 97 16.12 -1.84 -9.61
N THR A 98 15.44 -2.14 -8.51
CA THR A 98 14.93 -3.47 -8.13
C THR A 98 13.41 -3.60 -8.15
N SER A 99 12.63 -2.50 -8.28
CA SER A 99 11.18 -2.55 -8.14
C SER A 99 10.45 -2.70 -9.48
N VAL A 100 10.37 -3.92 -9.96
CA VAL A 100 9.34 -4.36 -10.92
C VAL A 100 8.30 -5.11 -10.09
N GLY A 101 7.12 -4.54 -9.94
CA GLY A 101 6.05 -5.10 -9.12
C GLY A 101 5.25 -4.01 -8.43
N GLY A 102 4.23 -4.40 -7.67
CA GLY A 102 3.40 -3.49 -6.89
C GLY A 102 3.61 -3.68 -5.39
N ILE A 103 3.32 -2.65 -4.61
CA ILE A 103 3.22 -2.77 -3.17
C ILE A 103 1.87 -3.42 -2.84
N TYR A 104 1.90 -4.52 -2.10
CA TYR A 104 0.71 -5.25 -1.71
C TYR A 104 0.10 -4.73 -0.42
N ASP A 105 0.93 -4.25 0.51
CA ASP A 105 0.45 -3.76 1.79
C ASP A 105 1.32 -2.61 2.33
N ILE A 106 0.69 -1.74 3.13
CA ILE A 106 1.32 -0.60 3.80
C ILE A 106 0.77 -0.45 5.21
N THR A 107 1.64 -0.22 6.18
CA THR A 107 1.27 0.07 7.57
C THR A 107 2.04 1.28 8.09
N PRO A 108 1.42 2.15 8.93
CA PRO A 108 2.15 3.21 9.61
C PRO A 108 3.20 2.63 10.55
N ALA A 109 4.34 3.30 10.68
CA ALA A 109 5.39 2.94 11.61
C ALA A 109 5.35 3.79 12.87
N MET A 110 5.51 3.17 14.05
CA MET A 110 5.50 3.87 15.35
C MET A 110 6.59 4.94 15.46
N GLY A 111 7.73 4.72 14.80
CA GLY A 111 8.83 5.67 14.72
C GLY A 111 8.70 6.72 13.62
N GLY A 112 7.51 6.88 13.01
CA GLY A 112 7.25 7.74 11.85
C GLY A 112 7.48 7.04 10.50
N GLY A 113 6.83 7.57 9.46
CA GLY A 113 6.82 6.97 8.12
C GLY A 113 6.02 5.67 8.04
N TYR A 114 6.41 4.76 7.13
CA TYR A 114 5.60 3.58 6.81
C TYR A 114 6.48 2.38 6.50
N TYR A 115 5.97 1.17 6.80
CA TYR A 115 6.48 -0.09 6.27
C TYR A 115 5.60 -0.55 5.12
N LEU A 116 6.23 -1.05 4.06
CA LEU A 116 5.58 -1.56 2.87
C LEU A 116 6.14 -2.94 2.54
N ILE A 117 5.31 -3.78 1.93
CA ILE A 117 5.75 -5.04 1.37
C ILE A 117 5.38 -5.11 -0.12
N ASP A 118 6.34 -5.45 -0.97
CA ASP A 118 6.14 -5.52 -2.41
C ASP A 118 6.00 -6.96 -2.93
N GLU A 119 5.60 -7.09 -4.19
CA GLU A 119 5.44 -8.36 -4.91
C GLU A 119 6.69 -9.25 -4.87
N ARG A 120 7.88 -8.66 -4.75
CA ARG A 120 9.17 -9.38 -4.72
C ARG A 120 9.65 -9.72 -3.32
N SER A 121 8.78 -9.58 -2.35
CA SER A 121 9.13 -9.77 -0.93
C SER A 121 10.19 -8.79 -0.43
N ASN A 122 10.19 -7.56 -0.91
CA ASN A 122 10.97 -6.51 -0.31
C ASN A 122 10.16 -5.81 0.78
N LEU A 123 10.65 -5.85 2.00
CA LEU A 123 10.23 -4.98 3.08
C LEU A 123 10.91 -3.62 2.87
N ILE A 124 10.11 -2.59 2.69
CA ILE A 124 10.59 -1.23 2.40
C ILE A 124 10.16 -0.33 3.55
N LYS A 125 11.10 0.41 4.15
CA LYS A 125 10.82 1.48 5.10
C LYS A 125 10.92 2.81 4.37
N ILE A 126 9.88 3.63 4.48
CA ILE A 126 9.89 5.03 3.98
C ILE A 126 9.64 5.99 5.13
N ASP A 127 10.07 7.23 4.97
CA ASP A 127 9.76 8.33 5.87
C ASP A 127 8.33 8.90 5.64
N GLU A 128 7.98 9.96 6.38
CA GLU A 128 6.67 10.62 6.27
C GLU A 128 6.45 11.33 4.94
N ASP A 129 7.52 11.69 4.24
CA ASP A 129 7.53 12.34 2.93
C ASP A 129 7.57 11.36 1.76
N GLY A 130 7.62 10.04 2.05
CA GLY A 130 7.62 8.98 1.06
C GLY A 130 9.01 8.61 0.54
N GLN A 131 10.10 9.08 1.18
CA GLN A 131 11.46 8.76 0.77
C GLN A 131 11.91 7.43 1.38
N VAL A 132 12.57 6.60 0.59
CA VAL A 132 13.05 5.27 1.03
C VAL A 132 14.20 5.44 2.04
N ILE A 133 14.03 4.84 3.22
CA ILE A 133 15.05 4.77 4.28
C ILE A 133 15.89 3.51 4.10
N PHE A 134 15.24 2.34 3.96
CA PHE A 134 15.91 1.08 3.66
C PHE A 134 14.99 0.11 2.89
N THR A 135 15.60 -0.91 2.31
CA THR A 135 14.92 -2.04 1.69
C THR A 135 15.62 -3.33 2.12
N GLU A 136 14.84 -4.32 2.56
CA GLU A 136 15.33 -5.62 2.99
C GLU A 136 14.52 -6.74 2.31
N GLN A 137 15.21 -7.79 1.86
CA GLN A 137 14.56 -8.97 1.27
C GLN A 137 14.06 -9.88 2.37
N VAL A 138 12.77 -10.22 2.35
CA VAL A 138 12.14 -11.12 3.30
C VAL A 138 11.55 -12.36 2.60
N SER A 139 11.00 -13.30 3.35
CA SER A 139 10.46 -14.55 2.79
C SER A 139 8.96 -14.54 2.52
N SER A 140 8.28 -13.43 2.78
CA SER A 140 6.82 -13.27 2.68
C SER A 140 6.48 -11.93 2.03
N ASN A 141 5.31 -11.83 1.36
CA ASN A 141 5.05 -10.66 0.51
C ASN A 141 3.59 -10.20 0.41
N LEU A 142 2.69 -10.60 1.30
CA LEU A 142 1.28 -10.20 1.16
C LEU A 142 0.83 -9.15 2.17
N SER A 143 1.34 -9.18 3.38
CA SER A 143 0.92 -8.26 4.44
C SER A 143 2.06 -7.93 5.39
N VAL A 144 2.06 -6.73 5.94
CA VAL A 144 3.06 -6.24 6.90
C VAL A 144 2.38 -5.48 8.04
N ILE A 145 2.82 -5.75 9.27
CA ILE A 145 2.41 -4.98 10.45
C ILE A 145 3.61 -4.70 11.35
N GLU A 146 3.56 -3.60 12.07
CA GLU A 146 4.45 -3.34 13.20
C GLU A 146 3.73 -3.67 14.50
N LEU A 147 4.37 -4.48 15.34
CA LEU A 147 3.84 -4.85 16.65
C LEU A 147 4.14 -3.76 17.68
N SER A 148 3.38 -3.73 18.78
CA SER A 148 3.54 -2.73 19.86
C SER A 148 4.92 -2.72 20.53
N ASN A 149 5.73 -3.75 20.31
CA ASN A 149 7.13 -3.83 20.79
C ASN A 149 8.16 -3.41 19.72
N GLY A 150 7.72 -2.90 18.56
CA GLY A 150 8.59 -2.46 17.47
C GLY A 150 9.03 -3.57 16.51
N ASP A 151 8.66 -4.83 16.73
CA ASP A 151 8.95 -5.89 15.77
C ASP A 151 8.06 -5.77 14.52
N ILE A 152 8.64 -6.07 13.37
CA ILE A 152 7.90 -6.13 12.11
C ILE A 152 7.53 -7.57 11.81
N VAL A 153 6.27 -7.80 11.48
CA VAL A 153 5.77 -9.11 11.04
C VAL A 153 5.30 -9.00 9.61
N VAL A 154 5.82 -9.88 8.76
CA VAL A 154 5.43 -10.01 7.36
C VAL A 154 4.77 -11.36 7.15
N GLY A 155 3.57 -11.35 6.62
CA GLY A 155 2.79 -12.53 6.28
C GLY A 155 2.68 -12.73 4.78
N GLY A 156 2.57 -13.98 4.33
CA GLY A 156 2.38 -14.29 2.93
C GLY A 156 2.39 -15.79 2.67
N GLY A 157 2.56 -16.17 1.43
CA GLY A 157 2.67 -17.56 1.05
C GLY A 157 2.93 -17.74 -0.45
N ASN A 158 3.51 -18.85 -0.83
CA ASN A 158 3.67 -19.22 -2.23
C ASN A 158 2.45 -20.06 -2.67
N ALA A 159 1.66 -19.50 -3.58
CA ALA A 159 0.47 -20.19 -4.12
C ALA A 159 0.78 -21.33 -5.09
N PHE A 160 2.01 -21.44 -5.61
CA PHE A 160 2.36 -22.42 -6.64
C PHE A 160 3.75 -23.02 -6.43
N ILE A 161 3.80 -24.28 -6.07
CA ILE A 161 4.94 -25.16 -6.32
C ILE A 161 4.46 -26.25 -7.26
N ASP A 162 4.96 -26.28 -8.50
CA ASP A 162 4.89 -27.35 -9.51
C ASP A 162 3.63 -28.24 -9.47
N GLY A 163 2.51 -27.72 -10.03
CA GLY A 163 1.36 -28.58 -10.40
C GLY A 163 0.59 -29.25 -9.27
N GLY A 164 0.88 -28.97 -8.01
CA GLY A 164 0.20 -29.48 -6.84
C GLY A 164 -0.54 -28.38 -6.07
N TYR A 165 -1.75 -28.68 -5.57
CA TYR A 165 -2.49 -27.83 -4.64
C TYR A 165 -1.82 -27.87 -3.25
N GLY A 166 -0.76 -27.11 -3.06
CA GLY A 166 -0.04 -27.01 -1.81
C GLY A 166 0.53 -25.62 -1.62
N GLY A 167 -0.30 -24.66 -1.17
CA GLY A 167 0.18 -23.36 -0.72
C GLY A 167 0.77 -23.46 0.68
N SER A 168 1.95 -22.90 0.93
CA SER A 168 2.49 -22.71 2.28
C SER A 168 2.23 -21.27 2.72
N ALA A 169 1.59 -21.07 3.88
CA ALA A 169 1.57 -19.80 4.55
C ALA A 169 2.91 -19.60 5.28
N THR A 170 3.52 -18.43 5.14
CA THR A 170 4.76 -18.06 5.82
C THR A 170 4.54 -16.81 6.67
N ILE A 171 5.17 -16.79 7.84
CA ILE A 171 5.22 -15.61 8.71
C ILE A 171 6.69 -15.38 9.05
N THR A 172 7.16 -14.17 8.77
CA THR A 172 8.51 -13.72 9.12
C THR A 172 8.40 -12.61 10.14
N ARG A 173 9.13 -12.73 11.25
CA ARG A 173 9.26 -11.68 12.27
C ARG A 173 10.67 -11.14 12.23
N LEU A 174 10.78 -9.84 12.19
CA LEU A 174 12.03 -9.09 12.20
C LEU A 174 12.07 -8.25 13.46
N SER A 175 13.15 -8.38 14.24
CA SER A 175 13.40 -7.55 15.43
C SER A 175 14.59 -6.67 15.11
N PHE A 176 14.38 -5.36 15.11
CA PHE A 176 15.45 -4.38 14.99
C PHE A 176 15.90 -4.01 16.40
N THR A 177 17.05 -4.55 16.83
CA THR A 177 17.71 -4.08 18.06
C THR A 177 18.38 -2.76 17.75
N GLU A 178 18.05 -1.72 18.53
CA GLU A 178 18.75 -0.44 18.54
C GLU A 178 20.24 -0.60 18.91
#